data_f2afdef0aba4b615f09cb6d6e52a968c
#
_entry.id   f2afdef0aba4b615f09cb6d6e52a968c
#
_cell.length_a   1.000
_cell.length_b   1.000
_cell.length_c   1.000
_cell.angle_alpha   90.00
_cell.angle_beta   90.00
_cell.angle_gamma   90.00
#
_symmetry.space_group_name_H-M   'P 1'
#
loop_
_entity.id
_entity.type
_entity.pdbx_description
1 polymer ?
#
loop_
_entity_poly.entity_id
_entity_poly.type
_entity_poly.pdbx_seq_one_letter_code
_entity_poly.pdbx_strand_id
1 'polypeptide(L)'
;MAEGADLPFGLASAVGPVPFASADDAVAFALRRPRYPTVPVTSDPSASLWAQAVSGLDDGVGADAAGADLSGPAFAAARAFVEALAHLDVASSPVAIRVPVLGPVTVASELRRLGRPAEDADRIAVEVVSARAVALPGLIRAAGAVPTSAAAPVVSVVLEEPALVGSMHPTFPRRPAEIRALLDPVIDALDRAAPPRSLLIGVHVAGPCDWPSVIGSGASLLCVPVDRTVSGWAPLFGDLLDRGGRICWGVVPVDRPLGRSTDRYWRRLVALWTAMVAEGVDPMALRLRSSFSP
;
A
#
# COMPACT_ATOMS: atom_id res chain seq x y z
N MET A 1 -2.06 20.25 11.51
CA MET A 1 -1.63 19.22 10.55
C MET A 1 -0.65 18.31 11.27
N ALA A 2 -0.93 17.02 11.36
CA ALA A 2 0.02 16.08 11.94
C ALA A 2 1.23 15.98 11.00
N GLU A 3 2.42 16.28 11.51
CA GLU A 3 3.66 15.93 10.81
C GLU A 3 3.67 14.42 10.60
N GLY A 4 3.67 13.98 9.33
CA GLY A 4 3.65 12.56 8.97
C GLY A 4 4.82 11.78 9.57
N ALA A 5 4.68 10.46 9.64
CA ALA A 5 5.76 9.57 10.06
C ALA A 5 7.03 9.80 9.22
N ASP A 6 8.16 9.93 9.88
CA ASP A 6 9.42 10.21 9.18
C ASP A 6 10.07 8.91 8.69
N LEU A 7 10.05 8.71 7.37
CA LEU A 7 10.73 7.61 6.68
C LEU A 7 12.06 8.10 6.12
N PRO A 8 13.18 7.41 6.35
CA PRO A 8 14.41 7.71 5.64
C PRO A 8 14.20 7.68 4.12
N PHE A 9 14.89 8.57 3.41
CA PHE A 9 14.82 8.59 1.95
C PHE A 9 15.53 7.38 1.32
N GLY A 10 15.12 7.04 0.10
CA GLY A 10 15.80 6.01 -0.69
C GLY A 10 15.52 4.57 -0.26
N LEU A 11 14.58 4.34 0.65
CA LEU A 11 14.19 2.99 1.02
C LEU A 11 13.50 2.28 -0.16
N ALA A 12 13.73 0.98 -0.26
CA ALA A 12 13.08 0.12 -1.24
C ALA A 12 12.21 -0.93 -0.56
N SER A 13 10.98 -1.11 -1.05
CA SER A 13 10.03 -2.13 -0.61
C SER A 13 9.61 -3.03 -1.77
N ALA A 14 9.10 -4.22 -1.48
CA ALA A 14 8.49 -5.08 -2.49
C ALA A 14 7.02 -4.67 -2.75
N VAL A 15 6.50 -5.07 -3.91
CA VAL A 15 5.09 -4.91 -4.31
C VAL A 15 4.60 -6.21 -4.95
N GLY A 16 3.34 -6.55 -4.69
CA GLY A 16 2.70 -7.75 -5.22
C GLY A 16 3.07 -9.04 -4.48
N PRO A 17 2.51 -10.17 -4.93
CA PRO A 17 2.81 -11.46 -4.34
C PRO A 17 4.25 -11.88 -4.62
N VAL A 18 4.85 -12.55 -3.64
CA VAL A 18 6.17 -13.16 -3.83
C VAL A 18 6.02 -14.52 -4.57
N PRO A 19 7.05 -15.00 -5.29
CA PRO A 19 6.94 -16.21 -6.10
C PRO A 19 7.05 -17.51 -5.29
N PHE A 20 6.57 -17.51 -4.04
CA PHE A 20 6.60 -18.63 -3.11
C PHE A 20 5.20 -18.93 -2.60
N ALA A 21 4.80 -20.19 -2.60
CA ALA A 21 3.54 -20.66 -2.02
C ALA A 21 3.66 -20.90 -0.51
N SER A 22 4.85 -21.29 -0.05
CA SER A 22 5.14 -21.51 1.39
C SER A 22 5.25 -20.17 2.13
N ALA A 23 4.63 -20.09 3.31
CA ALA A 23 4.74 -18.93 4.20
C ALA A 23 6.19 -18.70 4.65
N ASP A 24 6.92 -19.75 4.99
CA ASP A 24 8.30 -19.66 5.49
C ASP A 24 9.25 -19.11 4.42
N ASP A 25 9.14 -19.61 3.17
CA ASP A 25 9.95 -19.10 2.05
C ASP A 25 9.62 -17.65 1.72
N ALA A 26 8.33 -17.30 1.79
CA ALA A 26 7.86 -15.95 1.57
C ALA A 26 8.40 -14.98 2.65
N VAL A 27 8.40 -15.38 3.91
CA VAL A 27 8.96 -14.62 5.03
C VAL A 27 10.48 -14.49 4.89
N ALA A 28 11.18 -15.58 4.62
CA ALA A 28 12.63 -15.55 4.41
C ALA A 28 13.02 -14.61 3.27
N PHE A 29 12.23 -14.57 2.19
CA PHE A 29 12.43 -13.65 1.07
C PHE A 29 12.17 -12.19 1.48
N ALA A 30 11.08 -11.91 2.19
CA ALA A 30 10.73 -10.55 2.64
C ALA A 30 11.82 -9.97 3.55
N LEU A 31 12.36 -10.77 4.46
CA LEU A 31 13.39 -10.36 5.42
C LEU A 31 14.80 -10.23 4.82
N ARG A 32 15.03 -10.61 3.55
CA ARG A 32 16.28 -10.25 2.84
C ARG A 32 16.50 -8.75 2.69
N ARG A 33 15.44 -7.94 2.88
CA ARG A 33 15.48 -6.48 2.87
C ARG A 33 15.01 -5.93 4.22
N PRO A 34 15.80 -6.09 5.27
CA PRO A 34 15.34 -5.88 6.64
C PRO A 34 14.94 -4.44 6.93
N ARG A 35 15.47 -3.45 6.21
CA ARG A 35 15.19 -2.04 6.51
C ARG A 35 13.75 -1.60 6.19
N TYR A 36 13.13 -2.15 5.12
CA TYR A 36 11.75 -1.85 4.73
C TYR A 36 11.10 -3.10 4.13
N PRO A 37 10.93 -4.15 4.92
CA PRO A 37 10.28 -5.37 4.45
C PRO A 37 8.78 -5.11 4.18
N THR A 38 8.25 -5.88 3.25
CA THR A 38 6.81 -5.94 2.99
C THR A 38 6.26 -7.21 3.63
N VAL A 39 5.14 -7.10 4.35
CA VAL A 39 4.40 -8.29 4.80
C VAL A 39 4.11 -9.16 3.58
N PRO A 40 4.60 -10.40 3.53
CA PRO A 40 4.54 -11.17 2.31
C PRO A 40 3.11 -11.64 1.99
N VAL A 41 2.78 -11.54 0.72
CA VAL A 41 1.62 -12.19 0.10
C VAL A 41 2.18 -13.31 -0.76
N THR A 42 1.76 -14.55 -0.51
CA THR A 42 2.28 -15.72 -1.22
C THR A 42 1.68 -15.84 -2.63
N SER A 43 2.28 -16.69 -3.47
CA SER A 43 1.71 -17.04 -4.78
C SER A 43 0.55 -18.03 -4.70
N ASP A 44 0.23 -18.54 -3.52
CA ASP A 44 -0.95 -19.37 -3.30
C ASP A 44 -2.23 -18.54 -3.50
N PRO A 45 -3.12 -18.90 -4.42
CA PRO A 45 -4.37 -18.18 -4.62
C PRO A 45 -5.24 -18.07 -3.36
N SER A 46 -5.19 -19.07 -2.46
CA SER A 46 -5.94 -19.09 -1.19
C SER A 46 -5.41 -18.11 -0.14
N ALA A 47 -4.21 -17.54 -0.36
CA ALA A 47 -3.58 -16.54 0.48
C ALA A 47 -3.32 -15.21 -0.26
N SER A 48 -3.90 -15.05 -1.46
CA SER A 48 -3.84 -13.81 -2.23
C SER A 48 -4.49 -12.63 -1.48
N LEU A 49 -4.22 -11.41 -1.90
CA LEU A 49 -4.89 -10.23 -1.34
C LEU A 49 -6.40 -10.29 -1.47
N TRP A 50 -6.92 -10.91 -2.55
CA TRP A 50 -8.35 -11.15 -2.69
C TRP A 50 -8.87 -12.14 -1.65
N ALA A 51 -8.20 -13.30 -1.50
CA ALA A 51 -8.56 -14.28 -0.48
C ALA A 51 -8.52 -13.69 0.93
N GLN A 52 -7.52 -12.86 1.22
CA GLN A 52 -7.44 -12.12 2.47
C GLN A 52 -8.61 -11.14 2.63
N ALA A 53 -8.98 -10.39 1.58
CA ALA A 53 -10.07 -9.42 1.63
C ALA A 53 -11.44 -10.05 1.91
N VAL A 54 -11.71 -11.25 1.36
CA VAL A 54 -13.01 -11.92 1.50
C VAL A 54 -13.05 -12.97 2.61
N SER A 55 -11.93 -13.21 3.30
CA SER A 55 -11.85 -14.22 4.38
C SER A 55 -12.90 -13.92 5.47
N GLY A 56 -13.71 -14.91 5.80
CA GLY A 56 -14.76 -14.85 6.82
C GLY A 56 -16.08 -14.19 6.40
N LEU A 57 -16.19 -13.63 5.18
CA LEU A 57 -17.43 -12.98 4.74
C LEU A 57 -18.63 -13.95 4.58
N ASP A 58 -18.37 -15.21 4.32
CA ASP A 58 -19.41 -16.24 4.11
C ASP A 58 -19.81 -16.95 5.42
N ASP A 59 -19.14 -16.66 6.55
CA ASP A 59 -19.35 -17.34 7.84
C ASP A 59 -20.52 -16.75 8.65
N GLY A 60 -21.32 -15.88 8.06
CA GLY A 60 -22.50 -15.27 8.68
C GLY A 60 -22.18 -14.21 9.74
N VAL A 61 -20.93 -13.80 9.86
CA VAL A 61 -20.49 -12.68 10.70
C VAL A 61 -20.55 -11.36 9.93
N GLY A 62 -20.64 -10.24 10.61
CA GLY A 62 -20.59 -8.91 9.97
C GLY A 62 -19.26 -8.68 9.25
N ALA A 63 -19.27 -7.87 8.19
CA ALA A 63 -18.10 -7.63 7.36
C ALA A 63 -16.93 -6.97 8.15
N ASP A 64 -17.22 -6.15 9.15
CA ASP A 64 -16.26 -5.56 10.07
C ASP A 64 -15.59 -6.62 10.95
N ALA A 65 -16.37 -7.55 11.53
CA ALA A 65 -15.84 -8.65 12.34
C ALA A 65 -15.02 -9.62 11.49
N ALA A 66 -15.49 -9.99 10.29
CA ALA A 66 -14.71 -10.76 9.32
C ALA A 66 -13.40 -10.06 8.93
N GLY A 67 -13.45 -8.74 8.73
CA GLY A 67 -12.27 -7.93 8.44
C GLY A 67 -11.26 -7.89 9.57
N ALA A 68 -11.67 -7.91 10.81
CA ALA A 68 -10.79 -7.91 11.98
C ALA A 68 -10.13 -9.27 12.27
N ASP A 69 -10.72 -10.38 11.78
CA ASP A 69 -10.17 -11.72 11.99
C ASP A 69 -8.98 -12.02 11.06
N LEU A 70 -7.83 -12.26 11.67
CA LEU A 70 -6.57 -12.63 11.01
C LEU A 70 -6.16 -14.08 11.32
N SER A 71 -7.03 -14.89 11.89
CA SER A 71 -6.73 -16.28 12.29
C SER A 71 -6.73 -17.25 11.10
N GLY A 72 -7.47 -16.93 10.05
CA GLY A 72 -7.65 -17.77 8.87
C GLY A 72 -6.35 -18.10 8.12
N PRO A 73 -6.36 -19.15 7.28
CA PRO A 73 -5.18 -19.62 6.54
C PRO A 73 -4.63 -18.56 5.56
N ALA A 74 -5.47 -17.68 5.04
CA ALA A 74 -5.06 -16.59 4.15
C ALA A 74 -4.01 -15.65 4.79
N PHE A 75 -3.93 -15.61 6.11
CA PHE A 75 -2.99 -14.76 6.87
C PHE A 75 -1.80 -15.50 7.45
N ALA A 76 -1.60 -16.77 7.08
CA ALA A 76 -0.51 -17.59 7.63
C ALA A 76 0.86 -16.92 7.43
N ALA A 77 1.13 -16.40 6.23
CA ALA A 77 2.39 -15.71 5.94
C ALA A 77 2.54 -14.39 6.73
N ALA A 78 1.46 -13.65 6.95
CA ALA A 78 1.50 -12.43 7.77
C ALA A 78 1.81 -12.75 9.24
N ARG A 79 1.20 -13.78 9.81
CA ARG A 79 1.49 -14.23 11.19
C ARG A 79 2.92 -14.74 11.33
N ALA A 80 3.39 -15.59 10.41
CA ALA A 80 4.76 -16.08 10.41
C ALA A 80 5.79 -14.94 10.26
N PHE A 81 5.46 -13.94 9.44
CA PHE A 81 6.31 -12.75 9.29
C PHE A 81 6.43 -11.98 10.60
N VAL A 82 5.33 -11.76 11.29
CA VAL A 82 5.30 -11.05 12.59
C VAL A 82 6.08 -11.83 13.65
N GLU A 83 5.93 -13.15 13.69
CA GLU A 83 6.71 -14.03 14.57
C GLU A 83 8.22 -13.92 14.27
N ALA A 84 8.59 -13.99 12.99
CA ALA A 84 10.00 -13.85 12.58
C ALA A 84 10.58 -12.46 12.92
N LEU A 85 9.80 -11.39 12.84
CA LEU A 85 10.23 -10.05 13.25
C LEU A 85 10.61 -9.99 14.73
N ALA A 86 9.89 -10.69 15.61
CA ALA A 86 10.16 -10.72 17.05
C ALA A 86 11.52 -11.38 17.40
N HIS A 87 12.08 -12.15 16.47
CA HIS A 87 13.37 -12.82 16.64
C HIS A 87 14.55 -12.09 15.96
N LEU A 88 14.30 -10.95 15.32
CA LEU A 88 15.39 -10.15 14.74
C LEU A 88 16.20 -9.45 15.83
N ASP A 89 17.50 -9.37 15.61
CA ASP A 89 18.36 -8.52 16.44
C ASP A 89 18.12 -7.03 16.14
N VAL A 90 18.60 -6.16 17.05
CA VAL A 90 18.42 -4.70 16.92
C VAL A 90 19.05 -4.15 15.63
N ALA A 91 20.18 -4.72 15.19
CA ALA A 91 20.88 -4.26 13.99
C ALA A 91 20.13 -4.61 12.70
N SER A 92 19.35 -5.70 12.74
CA SER A 92 18.50 -6.18 11.63
C SER A 92 17.06 -5.68 11.71
N SER A 93 16.69 -4.93 12.75
CA SER A 93 15.33 -4.42 12.93
C SER A 93 14.94 -3.46 11.82
N PRO A 94 13.70 -3.56 11.28
CA PRO A 94 13.23 -2.68 10.24
C PRO A 94 13.05 -1.24 10.74
N VAL A 95 13.32 -0.26 9.89
CA VAL A 95 12.97 1.15 10.13
C VAL A 95 11.54 1.44 9.69
N ALA A 96 11.02 0.62 8.78
CA ALA A 96 9.64 0.67 8.31
C ALA A 96 9.16 -0.72 7.90
N ILE A 97 7.85 -0.93 7.92
CA ILE A 97 7.20 -2.16 7.46
C ILE A 97 6.05 -1.79 6.52
N ARG A 98 6.04 -2.35 5.31
CA ARG A 98 4.93 -2.18 4.38
C ARG A 98 3.89 -3.29 4.60
N VAL A 99 2.64 -2.90 4.71
CA VAL A 99 1.48 -3.79 4.85
C VAL A 99 0.57 -3.58 3.65
N PRO A 100 0.56 -4.49 2.67
CA PRO A 100 -0.36 -4.41 1.54
C PRO A 100 -1.75 -4.90 1.97
N VAL A 101 -2.79 -4.17 1.57
CA VAL A 101 -4.19 -4.52 1.76
C VAL A 101 -4.92 -4.26 0.45
N LEU A 102 -5.77 -5.17 0.00
CA LEU A 102 -6.58 -4.89 -1.19
C LEU A 102 -7.54 -3.73 -0.88
N GLY A 103 -7.52 -2.71 -1.73
CA GLY A 103 -8.26 -1.48 -1.47
C GLY A 103 -9.77 -1.59 -1.75
N PRO A 104 -10.58 -0.68 -1.16
CA PRO A 104 -12.03 -0.80 -1.17
C PRO A 104 -12.65 -0.65 -2.56
N VAL A 105 -12.07 0.14 -3.47
CA VAL A 105 -12.59 0.28 -4.84
C VAL A 105 -12.44 -1.05 -5.59
N THR A 106 -11.32 -1.73 -5.41
CA THR A 106 -11.05 -3.02 -6.02
C THR A 106 -11.96 -4.11 -5.43
N VAL A 107 -12.09 -4.16 -4.11
CA VAL A 107 -12.97 -5.14 -3.44
C VAL A 107 -14.43 -4.93 -3.88
N ALA A 108 -14.93 -3.71 -3.87
CA ALA A 108 -16.29 -3.41 -4.31
C ALA A 108 -16.53 -3.78 -5.78
N SER A 109 -15.55 -3.51 -6.65
CA SER A 109 -15.64 -3.85 -8.08
C SER A 109 -15.73 -5.36 -8.29
N GLU A 110 -14.92 -6.14 -7.57
CA GLU A 110 -14.93 -7.59 -7.65
C GLU A 110 -16.21 -8.20 -7.05
N LEU A 111 -16.70 -7.69 -5.92
CA LEU A 111 -17.98 -8.12 -5.34
C LEU A 111 -19.16 -7.88 -6.31
N ARG A 112 -19.18 -6.73 -7.00
CA ARG A 112 -20.17 -6.46 -8.05
C ARG A 112 -20.04 -7.43 -9.23
N ARG A 113 -18.82 -7.74 -9.66
CA ARG A 113 -18.57 -8.73 -10.73
C ARG A 113 -19.04 -10.13 -10.33
N LEU A 114 -19.01 -10.44 -9.04
CA LEU A 114 -19.56 -11.69 -8.48
C LEU A 114 -21.07 -11.66 -8.24
N GLY A 115 -21.76 -10.58 -8.65
CA GLY A 115 -23.21 -10.47 -8.63
C GLY A 115 -23.80 -9.82 -7.37
N ARG A 116 -22.96 -9.28 -6.46
CA ARG A 116 -23.49 -8.51 -5.31
C ARG A 116 -24.11 -7.20 -5.79
N PRO A 117 -25.28 -6.77 -5.22
CA PRO A 117 -25.85 -5.46 -5.48
C PRO A 117 -24.83 -4.34 -5.20
N ALA A 118 -24.88 -3.26 -5.98
CA ALA A 118 -23.88 -2.21 -5.95
C ALA A 118 -23.70 -1.58 -4.55
N GLU A 119 -24.80 -1.27 -3.86
CA GLU A 119 -24.79 -0.67 -2.53
C GLU A 119 -24.21 -1.63 -1.48
N ASP A 120 -24.58 -2.91 -1.53
CA ASP A 120 -24.03 -3.93 -0.63
C ASP A 120 -22.55 -4.15 -0.88
N ALA A 121 -22.12 -4.24 -2.13
CA ALA A 121 -20.72 -4.40 -2.49
C ALA A 121 -19.86 -3.24 -1.96
N ASP A 122 -20.34 -2.01 -2.08
CA ASP A 122 -19.63 -0.83 -1.61
C ASP A 122 -19.57 -0.78 -0.08
N ARG A 123 -20.68 -1.05 0.60
CA ARG A 123 -20.75 -1.11 2.06
C ARG A 123 -19.84 -2.21 2.61
N ILE A 124 -19.93 -3.44 2.11
CA ILE A 124 -19.11 -4.58 2.53
C ILE A 124 -17.63 -4.27 2.30
N ALA A 125 -17.27 -3.70 1.15
CA ALA A 125 -15.89 -3.35 0.83
C ALA A 125 -15.31 -2.35 1.83
N VAL A 126 -16.05 -1.29 2.16
CA VAL A 126 -15.61 -0.29 3.16
C VAL A 126 -15.45 -0.92 4.53
N GLU A 127 -16.43 -1.69 5.00
CA GLU A 127 -16.43 -2.32 6.33
C GLU A 127 -15.25 -3.30 6.46
N VAL A 128 -15.14 -4.28 5.55
CA VAL A 128 -14.12 -5.33 5.65
C VAL A 128 -12.70 -4.78 5.44
N VAL A 129 -12.52 -3.85 4.49
CA VAL A 129 -11.20 -3.28 4.23
C VAL A 129 -10.76 -2.37 5.37
N SER A 130 -11.65 -1.56 5.95
CA SER A 130 -11.35 -0.72 7.12
C SER A 130 -10.88 -1.56 8.30
N ALA A 131 -11.64 -2.61 8.64
CA ALA A 131 -11.31 -3.49 9.75
C ALA A 131 -9.98 -4.24 9.51
N ARG A 132 -9.76 -4.75 8.29
CA ARG A 132 -8.54 -5.45 7.89
C ARG A 132 -7.31 -4.54 7.93
N ALA A 133 -7.44 -3.34 7.38
CA ALA A 133 -6.37 -2.36 7.34
C ALA A 133 -5.96 -1.89 8.74
N VAL A 134 -6.86 -1.90 9.70
CA VAL A 134 -6.57 -1.61 11.12
C VAL A 134 -5.99 -2.82 11.84
N ALA A 135 -6.51 -4.03 11.58
CA ALA A 135 -6.10 -5.25 12.28
C ALA A 135 -4.65 -5.67 11.96
N LEU A 136 -4.23 -5.60 10.70
CA LEU A 136 -2.87 -6.01 10.29
C LEU A 136 -1.74 -5.22 10.95
N PRO A 137 -1.74 -3.88 10.99
CA PRO A 137 -0.78 -3.11 11.79
C PRO A 137 -0.90 -3.41 13.29
N GLY A 138 -2.11 -3.68 13.78
CA GLY A 138 -2.36 -4.11 15.15
C GLY A 138 -1.61 -5.38 15.51
N LEU A 139 -1.61 -6.37 14.62
CA LEU A 139 -0.88 -7.63 14.79
C LEU A 139 0.64 -7.38 14.91
N ILE A 140 1.21 -6.50 14.06
CA ILE A 140 2.64 -6.14 14.10
C ILE A 140 2.99 -5.47 15.43
N ARG A 141 2.15 -4.55 15.91
CA ARG A 141 2.38 -3.83 17.17
C ARG A 141 2.25 -4.74 18.40
N ALA A 142 1.24 -5.62 18.41
CA ALA A 142 0.97 -6.53 19.53
C ALA A 142 2.08 -7.55 19.75
N ALA A 143 2.77 -7.97 18.70
CA ALA A 143 3.86 -8.94 18.79
C ALA A 143 5.12 -8.39 19.48
N GLY A 144 5.15 -7.12 19.85
CA GLY A 144 6.37 -6.51 20.42
C GLY A 144 7.58 -6.64 19.49
N ALA A 145 7.32 -6.76 18.20
CA ALA A 145 8.30 -7.09 17.15
C ALA A 145 9.39 -6.02 16.96
N VAL A 146 9.53 -5.14 17.95
CA VAL A 146 10.58 -4.12 17.99
C VAL A 146 11.24 -4.16 19.37
N PRO A 147 12.56 -4.36 19.44
CA PRO A 147 13.29 -4.27 20.70
C PRO A 147 13.00 -2.93 21.37
N THR A 148 12.78 -2.95 22.68
CA THR A 148 12.44 -1.77 23.50
C THR A 148 13.46 -0.63 23.47
N SER A 149 14.61 -0.84 22.85
CA SER A 149 15.72 0.13 22.73
C SER A 149 15.80 0.84 21.37
N ALA A 150 15.03 0.41 20.36
CA ALA A 150 14.97 1.07 19.05
C ALA A 150 13.66 1.85 18.90
N ALA A 151 13.66 2.92 18.11
CA ALA A 151 12.41 3.57 17.73
C ALA A 151 11.51 2.57 16.99
N ALA A 152 10.23 2.53 17.35
CA ALA A 152 9.28 1.64 16.68
C ALA A 152 9.27 1.90 15.16
N PRO A 153 9.22 0.85 14.31
CA PRO A 153 9.20 1.03 12.87
C PRO A 153 7.94 1.78 12.44
N VAL A 154 8.10 2.62 11.43
CA VAL A 154 6.96 3.22 10.75
C VAL A 154 6.22 2.12 9.99
N VAL A 155 4.94 1.96 10.26
CA VAL A 155 4.11 1.05 9.47
C VAL A 155 3.49 1.83 8.30
N SER A 156 3.66 1.34 7.07
CA SER A 156 2.93 1.87 5.92
C SER A 156 1.86 0.88 5.48
N VAL A 157 0.60 1.22 5.69
CA VAL A 157 -0.53 0.47 5.12
C VAL A 157 -0.78 0.99 3.73
N VAL A 158 -0.69 0.11 2.74
CA VAL A 158 -0.86 0.48 1.34
C VAL A 158 -2.08 -0.23 0.77
N LEU A 159 -3.09 0.56 0.42
CA LEU A 159 -4.28 0.10 -0.28
C LEU A 159 -3.91 -0.17 -1.75
N GLU A 160 -3.92 -1.44 -2.12
CA GLU A 160 -3.64 -1.88 -3.49
C GLU A 160 -4.91 -1.75 -4.32
N GLU A 161 -4.92 -0.83 -5.29
CA GLU A 161 -6.10 -0.45 -6.06
C GLU A 161 -5.95 -0.67 -7.57
N PRO A 162 -5.77 -1.92 -8.03
CA PRO A 162 -5.68 -2.20 -9.46
C PRO A 162 -6.94 -1.79 -10.23
N ALA A 163 -8.11 -1.78 -9.59
CA ALA A 163 -9.36 -1.35 -10.23
C ALA A 163 -9.41 0.15 -10.55
N LEU A 164 -8.51 0.97 -10.00
CA LEU A 164 -8.44 2.39 -10.34
C LEU A 164 -7.68 2.69 -11.63
N VAL A 165 -6.97 1.70 -12.20
CA VAL A 165 -6.27 1.90 -13.48
C VAL A 165 -7.29 2.25 -14.56
N GLY A 166 -7.05 3.36 -15.27
CA GLY A 166 -7.96 3.86 -16.29
C GLY A 166 -9.15 4.66 -15.77
N SER A 167 -9.20 5.04 -14.48
CA SER A 167 -10.32 5.80 -13.90
C SER A 167 -10.53 7.18 -14.50
N MET A 168 -9.60 7.67 -15.31
CA MET A 168 -9.75 8.87 -16.14
C MET A 168 -10.57 8.65 -17.43
N HIS A 169 -10.82 7.40 -17.81
CA HIS A 169 -11.51 7.12 -19.04
C HIS A 169 -13.02 7.45 -18.89
N PRO A 170 -13.67 8.09 -19.89
CA PRO A 170 -15.09 8.48 -19.81
C PRO A 170 -16.06 7.34 -19.54
N THR A 171 -15.68 6.10 -19.88
CA THR A 171 -16.52 4.90 -19.64
C THR A 171 -16.20 4.21 -18.31
N PHE A 172 -15.35 4.79 -17.48
CA PHE A 172 -15.04 4.21 -16.18
C PHE A 172 -16.33 4.12 -15.32
N PRO A 173 -16.59 2.98 -14.65
CA PRO A 173 -17.92 2.72 -14.08
C PRO A 173 -18.21 3.51 -12.78
N ARG A 174 -17.25 4.32 -12.31
CA ARG A 174 -17.39 5.13 -11.08
C ARG A 174 -16.98 6.57 -11.34
N ARG A 175 -17.72 7.50 -10.76
CA ARG A 175 -17.37 8.92 -10.74
C ARG A 175 -16.34 9.21 -9.64
N PRO A 176 -15.59 10.31 -9.74
CA PRO A 176 -14.60 10.73 -8.73
C PRO A 176 -15.16 10.74 -7.30
N ALA A 177 -16.40 11.24 -7.10
CA ALA A 177 -17.03 11.25 -5.79
C ALA A 177 -17.33 9.85 -5.23
N GLU A 178 -17.64 8.87 -6.10
CA GLU A 178 -17.88 7.48 -5.71
C GLU A 178 -16.56 6.76 -5.35
N ILE A 179 -15.46 7.10 -6.02
CA ILE A 179 -14.12 6.63 -5.65
C ILE A 179 -13.76 7.13 -4.25
N ARG A 180 -13.95 8.42 -3.98
CA ARG A 180 -13.70 9.02 -2.67
C ARG A 180 -14.60 8.44 -1.58
N ALA A 181 -15.87 8.23 -1.85
CA ALA A 181 -16.80 7.64 -0.90
C ALA A 181 -16.37 6.23 -0.42
N LEU A 182 -15.54 5.53 -1.20
CA LEU A 182 -14.95 4.25 -0.80
C LEU A 182 -13.61 4.42 -0.08
N LEU A 183 -12.75 5.33 -0.53
CA LEU A 183 -11.41 5.52 0.04
C LEU A 183 -11.43 6.28 1.37
N ASP A 184 -12.18 7.38 1.44
CA ASP A 184 -12.19 8.29 2.58
C ASP A 184 -12.50 7.55 3.91
N PRO A 185 -13.54 6.70 4.03
CA PRO A 185 -13.84 5.99 5.28
C PRO A 185 -12.73 5.04 5.75
N VAL A 186 -12.04 4.39 4.81
CA VAL A 186 -10.94 3.46 5.13
C VAL A 186 -9.73 4.24 5.63
N ILE A 187 -9.39 5.35 4.98
CA ILE A 187 -8.29 6.22 5.38
C ILE A 187 -8.57 6.85 6.74
N ASP A 188 -9.79 7.33 6.96
CA ASP A 188 -10.23 7.86 8.26
C ASP A 188 -10.17 6.81 9.38
N ALA A 189 -10.53 5.55 9.08
CA ALA A 189 -10.44 4.46 10.06
C ALA A 189 -8.99 4.19 10.46
N LEU A 190 -8.07 4.19 9.51
CA LEU A 190 -6.64 4.03 9.74
C LEU A 190 -6.06 5.19 10.55
N ASP A 191 -6.40 6.43 10.20
CA ASP A 191 -5.91 7.63 10.90
C ASP A 191 -6.37 7.64 12.36
N ARG A 192 -7.62 7.28 12.63
CA ARG A 192 -8.15 7.16 14.00
C ARG A 192 -7.53 6.03 14.82
N ALA A 193 -7.14 4.93 14.18
CA ALA A 193 -6.61 3.76 14.87
C ALA A 193 -5.11 3.86 15.17
N ALA A 194 -4.41 4.79 14.54
CA ALA A 194 -2.95 4.91 14.66
C ALA A 194 -2.52 5.95 15.70
N PRO A 195 -1.48 5.65 16.51
CA PRO A 195 -0.79 6.70 17.25
C PRO A 195 -0.19 7.74 16.28
N PRO A 196 -0.12 9.01 16.69
CA PRO A 196 0.49 10.05 15.87
C PRO A 196 1.89 9.64 15.36
N ARG A 197 2.16 9.90 14.08
CA ARG A 197 3.46 9.61 13.42
C ARG A 197 3.87 8.13 13.34
N SER A 198 3.01 7.18 13.65
CA SER A 198 3.34 5.75 13.60
C SER A 198 2.90 5.07 12.32
N LEU A 199 2.04 5.71 11.52
CA LEU A 199 1.44 5.14 10.34
C LEU A 199 1.60 6.07 9.12
N LEU A 200 1.91 5.48 7.97
CA LEU A 200 1.74 6.07 6.65
C LEU A 200 0.58 5.36 5.96
N ILE A 201 -0.38 6.12 5.48
CA ILE A 201 -1.52 5.58 4.74
C ILE A 201 -1.27 5.79 3.25
N GLY A 202 -1.08 4.68 2.54
CA GLY A 202 -0.73 4.67 1.14
C GLY A 202 -1.85 4.18 0.23
N VAL A 203 -1.85 4.67 -1.01
CA VAL A 203 -2.63 4.09 -2.10
C VAL A 203 -1.68 3.76 -3.25
N HIS A 204 -1.78 2.53 -3.76
CA HIS A 204 -1.00 2.06 -4.90
C HIS A 204 -1.90 1.84 -6.11
N VAL A 205 -1.55 2.50 -7.20
CA VAL A 205 -2.16 2.29 -8.52
C VAL A 205 -1.06 2.10 -9.55
N ALA A 206 -1.05 0.94 -10.20
CA ALA A 206 0.00 0.53 -11.13
C ALA A 206 -0.12 1.15 -12.54
N GLY A 207 -0.99 2.13 -12.75
CA GLY A 207 -1.22 2.77 -14.03
C GLY A 207 -1.86 4.16 -13.91
N PRO A 208 -2.22 4.78 -15.03
CA PRO A 208 -2.91 6.07 -15.04
C PRO A 208 -4.24 6.00 -14.30
N CYS A 209 -4.49 6.94 -13.39
CA CYS A 209 -5.74 7.03 -12.64
C CYS A 209 -6.13 8.48 -12.36
N ASP A 210 -7.30 8.68 -11.77
CA ASP A 210 -7.76 9.95 -11.23
C ASP A 210 -6.99 10.29 -9.94
N TRP A 211 -5.78 10.81 -10.11
CA TRP A 211 -4.92 11.24 -8.99
C TRP A 211 -5.58 12.29 -8.08
N PRO A 212 -6.36 13.27 -8.59
CA PRO A 212 -7.11 14.18 -7.73
C PRO A 212 -7.99 13.48 -6.70
N SER A 213 -8.74 12.44 -7.10
CA SER A 213 -9.57 11.67 -6.17
C SER A 213 -8.73 10.90 -5.15
N VAL A 214 -7.64 10.27 -5.58
CA VAL A 214 -6.74 9.51 -4.69
C VAL A 214 -6.04 10.42 -3.68
N ILE A 215 -5.49 11.54 -4.11
CA ILE A 215 -4.81 12.50 -3.23
C ILE A 215 -5.80 13.21 -2.32
N GLY A 216 -7.00 13.53 -2.86
CA GLY A 216 -8.07 14.17 -2.12
C GLY A 216 -8.67 13.30 -1.01
N SER A 217 -8.47 11.99 -1.02
CA SER A 217 -8.90 11.08 0.05
C SER A 217 -8.05 11.17 1.33
N GLY A 218 -6.94 11.90 1.31
CA GLY A 218 -6.09 12.09 2.49
C GLY A 218 -4.93 11.09 2.59
N ALA A 219 -4.67 10.28 1.56
CA ALA A 219 -3.51 9.41 1.52
C ALA A 219 -2.20 10.21 1.68
N SER A 220 -1.33 9.76 2.58
CA SER A 220 -0.03 10.38 2.86
C SER A 220 1.13 9.76 2.08
N LEU A 221 0.91 8.62 1.43
CA LEU A 221 1.88 7.92 0.59
C LEU A 221 1.21 7.52 -0.73
N LEU A 222 1.78 7.92 -1.86
CA LEU A 222 1.33 7.43 -3.17
C LEU A 222 2.36 6.47 -3.75
N CYS A 223 1.92 5.28 -4.14
CA CYS A 223 2.75 4.37 -4.90
C CYS A 223 2.33 4.46 -6.38
N VAL A 224 3.22 4.98 -7.20
CA VAL A 224 2.92 5.36 -8.58
C VAL A 224 3.94 4.76 -9.56
N PRO A 225 3.53 4.39 -10.76
CA PRO A 225 4.48 3.94 -11.78
C PRO A 225 5.36 5.11 -12.25
N VAL A 226 6.59 4.80 -12.67
CA VAL A 226 7.43 5.76 -13.38
C VAL A 226 6.95 5.86 -14.83
N ASP A 227 5.92 6.68 -15.02
CA ASP A 227 5.28 6.94 -16.30
C ASP A 227 5.22 8.45 -16.59
N ARG A 228 5.35 8.83 -17.86
CA ARG A 228 5.36 10.24 -18.29
C ARG A 228 4.02 10.94 -18.02
N THR A 229 2.92 10.22 -17.97
CA THR A 229 1.60 10.79 -17.66
C THR A 229 1.53 11.39 -16.25
N VAL A 230 2.38 10.93 -15.33
CA VAL A 230 2.48 11.45 -13.96
C VAL A 230 2.94 12.91 -13.94
N SER A 231 3.83 13.33 -14.86
CA SER A 231 4.29 14.73 -14.92
C SER A 231 3.18 15.73 -15.22
N GLY A 232 2.11 15.32 -15.89
CA GLY A 232 0.93 16.16 -16.09
C GLY A 232 0.19 16.55 -14.81
N TRP A 233 0.50 15.87 -13.69
CA TRP A 233 -0.05 16.12 -12.36
C TRP A 233 0.98 16.73 -11.41
N ALA A 234 2.11 17.21 -11.92
CA ALA A 234 3.22 17.72 -11.11
C ALA A 234 2.80 18.71 -10.02
N PRO A 235 1.95 19.74 -10.26
CA PRO A 235 1.50 20.64 -9.20
C PRO A 235 0.81 19.90 -8.04
N LEU A 236 -0.04 18.92 -8.35
CA LEU A 236 -0.78 18.14 -7.35
C LEU A 236 0.15 17.27 -6.50
N PHE A 237 1.16 16.68 -7.13
CA PHE A 237 2.20 15.91 -6.44
C PHE A 237 3.13 16.82 -5.63
N GLY A 238 3.43 18.04 -6.12
CA GLY A 238 4.14 19.06 -5.38
C GLY A 238 3.41 19.43 -4.09
N ASP A 239 2.13 19.75 -4.18
CA ASP A 239 1.27 20.04 -3.03
C ASP A 239 1.22 18.89 -2.01
N LEU A 240 1.22 17.63 -2.47
CA LEU A 240 1.30 16.46 -1.59
C LEU A 240 2.63 16.46 -0.83
N LEU A 241 3.76 16.65 -1.53
CA LEU A 241 5.08 16.66 -0.92
C LEU A 241 5.23 17.82 0.07
N ASP A 242 4.73 19.01 -0.25
CA ASP A 242 4.79 20.21 0.61
C ASP A 242 4.00 20.03 1.91
N ARG A 243 2.91 19.28 1.87
CA ARG A 243 2.13 18.90 3.06
C ARG A 243 2.74 17.75 3.87
N GLY A 244 3.93 17.27 3.51
CA GLY A 244 4.62 16.19 4.21
C GLY A 244 4.32 14.80 3.65
N GLY A 245 3.55 14.70 2.58
CA GLY A 245 3.29 13.44 1.88
C GLY A 245 4.53 12.86 1.21
N ARG A 246 4.43 11.63 0.77
CA ARG A 246 5.54 10.84 0.20
C ARG A 246 5.14 10.15 -1.08
N ILE A 247 6.13 9.82 -1.90
CA ILE A 247 5.93 9.05 -3.13
C ILE A 247 6.80 7.79 -3.10
N CYS A 248 6.18 6.65 -3.41
CA CYS A 248 6.88 5.40 -3.69
C CYS A 248 6.85 5.17 -5.20
N TRP A 249 8.00 5.24 -5.84
CA TRP A 249 8.13 5.12 -7.28
C TRP A 249 8.26 3.67 -7.71
N GLY A 250 7.34 3.17 -8.54
CA GLY A 250 7.41 1.90 -9.25
C GLY A 250 8.44 2.00 -10.38
N VAL A 251 9.71 1.78 -10.04
CA VAL A 251 10.83 2.02 -10.97
C VAL A 251 11.03 0.85 -11.91
N VAL A 252 10.80 -0.37 -11.41
CA VAL A 252 11.11 -1.61 -12.11
C VAL A 252 9.82 -2.34 -12.45
N PRO A 253 9.51 -2.58 -13.73
CA PRO A 253 8.29 -3.30 -14.10
C PRO A 253 8.35 -4.76 -13.64
N VAL A 254 7.23 -5.28 -13.14
CA VAL A 254 7.08 -6.67 -12.71
C VAL A 254 6.43 -7.56 -13.77
N ASP A 255 5.92 -6.97 -14.86
CA ASP A 255 5.15 -7.59 -15.94
C ASP A 255 6.01 -8.09 -17.11
N ARG A 256 7.31 -7.86 -17.06
CA ARG A 256 8.25 -8.19 -18.16
C ARG A 256 9.68 -8.41 -17.65
N PRO A 257 10.52 -9.10 -18.43
CA PRO A 257 11.92 -9.32 -18.06
C PRO A 257 12.70 -8.03 -17.89
N LEU A 258 13.55 -7.97 -16.85
CA LEU A 258 14.33 -6.78 -16.49
C LEU A 258 15.38 -6.40 -17.55
N GLY A 259 15.83 -7.34 -18.37
CA GLY A 259 16.94 -7.13 -19.31
C GLY A 259 18.29 -7.05 -18.58
N ARG A 260 19.35 -6.69 -19.35
CA ARG A 260 20.74 -6.73 -18.85
C ARG A 260 21.20 -5.51 -18.07
N SER A 261 20.48 -4.38 -18.15
CA SER A 261 20.87 -3.13 -17.49
C SER A 261 19.69 -2.48 -16.77
N THR A 262 19.94 -2.06 -15.54
CA THR A 262 19.00 -1.28 -14.71
C THR A 262 19.04 0.22 -15.01
N ASP A 263 20.06 0.72 -15.69
CA ASP A 263 20.27 2.15 -15.97
C ASP A 263 19.11 2.80 -16.71
N ARG A 264 18.43 2.04 -17.59
CA ARG A 264 17.26 2.55 -18.32
C ARG A 264 16.12 2.94 -17.40
N TYR A 265 15.92 2.22 -16.29
CA TYR A 265 14.86 2.49 -15.33
C TYR A 265 15.18 3.73 -14.51
N TRP A 266 16.45 3.83 -14.08
CA TRP A 266 16.95 5.02 -13.40
C TRP A 266 16.83 6.27 -14.27
N ARG A 267 17.25 6.19 -15.55
CA ARG A 267 17.09 7.31 -16.49
C ARG A 267 15.65 7.73 -16.71
N ARG A 268 14.69 6.81 -16.68
CA ARG A 268 13.26 7.14 -16.76
C ARG A 268 12.80 7.93 -15.54
N LEU A 269 13.18 7.50 -14.33
CA LEU A 269 12.86 8.20 -13.11
C LEU A 269 13.47 9.62 -13.11
N VAL A 270 14.74 9.76 -13.47
CA VAL A 270 15.41 11.06 -13.56
C VAL A 270 14.71 11.97 -14.57
N ALA A 271 14.34 11.44 -15.75
CA ALA A 271 13.61 12.22 -16.76
C ALA A 271 12.22 12.67 -16.24
N LEU A 272 11.50 11.82 -15.52
CA LEU A 272 10.23 12.18 -14.90
C LEU A 272 10.42 13.27 -13.84
N TRP A 273 11.39 13.10 -12.93
CA TRP A 273 11.70 14.10 -11.91
C TRP A 273 12.12 15.44 -12.53
N THR A 274 12.94 15.43 -13.60
CA THR A 274 13.31 16.64 -14.33
C THR A 274 12.07 17.35 -14.89
N ALA A 275 11.12 16.62 -15.45
CA ALA A 275 9.87 17.19 -15.94
C ALA A 275 9.03 17.78 -14.80
N MET A 276 8.91 17.08 -13.65
CA MET A 276 8.18 17.59 -12.49
C MET A 276 8.83 18.86 -11.90
N VAL A 277 10.16 18.91 -11.84
CA VAL A 277 10.89 20.10 -11.37
C VAL A 277 10.68 21.28 -12.33
N ALA A 278 10.62 21.03 -13.63
CA ALA A 278 10.31 22.07 -14.62
C ALA A 278 8.89 22.68 -14.43
N GLU A 279 7.96 21.89 -13.86
CA GLU A 279 6.61 22.32 -13.49
C GLU A 279 6.53 22.88 -12.04
N GLY A 280 7.67 23.09 -11.37
CA GLY A 280 7.77 23.79 -10.09
C GLY A 280 7.83 22.89 -8.84
N VAL A 281 7.92 21.56 -8.99
CA VAL A 281 8.08 20.67 -7.82
C VAL A 281 9.49 20.83 -7.24
N ASP A 282 9.59 20.98 -5.91
CA ASP A 282 10.88 21.11 -5.23
C ASP A 282 11.73 19.82 -5.41
N PRO A 283 12.94 19.90 -6.00
CA PRO A 283 13.81 18.76 -6.19
C PRO A 283 14.28 18.13 -4.87
N MET A 284 14.39 18.90 -3.79
CA MET A 284 14.75 18.38 -2.48
C MET A 284 13.60 17.58 -1.85
N ALA A 285 12.36 18.05 -1.99
CA ALA A 285 11.18 17.33 -1.56
C ALA A 285 11.04 16.00 -2.32
N LEU A 286 11.20 16.00 -3.65
CA LEU A 286 11.25 14.78 -4.47
C LEU A 286 12.31 13.80 -3.96
N ARG A 287 13.52 14.28 -3.66
CA ARG A 287 14.60 13.42 -3.16
C ARG A 287 14.33 12.86 -1.77
N LEU A 288 13.98 13.73 -0.82
CA LEU A 288 13.89 13.37 0.60
C LEU A 288 12.62 12.59 0.95
N ARG A 289 11.55 12.77 0.14
CA ARG A 289 10.24 12.15 0.39
C ARG A 289 9.93 11.00 -0.58
N SER A 290 10.96 10.45 -1.22
CA SER A 290 10.82 9.30 -2.14
C SER A 290 11.31 7.99 -1.53
N SER A 291 10.57 6.95 -1.84
CA SER A 291 10.94 5.54 -1.70
C SER A 291 10.75 4.83 -3.04
N PHE A 292 11.17 3.59 -3.14
CA PHE A 292 11.19 2.87 -4.41
C PHE A 292 10.55 1.48 -4.27
N SER A 293 9.97 1.02 -5.37
CA SER A 293 9.43 -0.33 -5.49
C SER A 293 9.64 -0.85 -6.91
N PRO A 294 9.46 -2.14 -7.11
CA PRO A 294 9.30 -2.66 -8.46
C PRO A 294 8.16 -1.99 -9.20
#